data_452b9d12427671b95de8b7088bc01c09
#
_entry.id   452b9d12427671b95de8b7088bc01c09
#
_cell.length_a   1.000
_cell.length_b   1.000
_cell.length_c   1.000
_cell.angle_alpha   90.00
_cell.angle_beta   90.00
_cell.angle_gamma   90.00
#
_symmetry.space_group_name_H-M   'P 1'
#
loop_
_entity.id
_entity.type
_entity.pdbx_description
1 polymer ?
#
loop_
_entity_poly.entity_id
_entity_poly.type
_entity_poly.pdbx_seq_one_letter_code
_entity_poly.pdbx_strand_id
1 'polypeptide(L)'
;GDAAVARLTYSPSARIWRINKGWRRRKDTKQLGFIINPLSGRWSKADNHDEAAEELTPEQIEKKEPTQRIVPFVEDHRNILILTPGQPLSLAAMATLQAALKRGITQTFQIEESELVVEALPDSKNRSALLFYEAAEGGAGVLSRLA
;
A
#
# COMPACT_ATOMS: atom_id res chain seq x y z
N GLY A 1 35.98 5.71 12.54
CA GLY A 1 34.73 5.17 13.08
C GLY A 1 33.96 4.48 11.97
N ASP A 2 33.57 3.23 12.19
CA ASP A 2 32.83 2.46 11.21
C ASP A 2 31.45 3.09 11.02
N ALA A 3 31.19 3.58 9.80
CA ALA A 3 29.87 4.10 9.45
C ALA A 3 28.88 2.92 9.40
N ALA A 4 27.74 3.03 10.06
CA ALA A 4 26.72 2.00 10.05
C ALA A 4 26.22 1.80 8.60
N VAL A 5 26.25 0.57 8.11
CA VAL A 5 25.81 0.22 6.74
C VAL A 5 24.30 0.42 6.58
N ALA A 6 23.55 0.13 7.62
CA ALA A 6 22.10 0.30 7.67
C ALA A 6 21.63 0.45 9.12
N ARG A 7 20.43 1.01 9.28
CA ARG A 7 19.68 1.02 10.55
C ARG A 7 18.50 0.07 10.42
N LEU A 8 18.32 -0.76 11.43
CA LEU A 8 17.14 -1.59 11.60
C LEU A 8 16.28 -1.02 12.73
N THR A 9 14.98 -0.90 12.50
CA THR A 9 14.01 -0.50 13.51
C THR A 9 12.88 -1.53 13.55
N TYR A 10 12.75 -2.21 14.68
CA TYR A 10 11.73 -3.24 14.89
C TYR A 10 10.62 -2.73 15.80
N SER A 11 9.39 -3.14 15.50
CA SER A 11 8.25 -2.99 16.41
C SER A 11 7.44 -4.28 16.43
N PRO A 12 7.13 -4.83 17.62
CA PRO A 12 6.33 -6.05 17.73
C PRO A 12 4.86 -5.85 17.34
N SER A 13 4.38 -4.60 17.38
CA SER A 13 3.01 -4.25 17.01
C SER A 13 2.96 -2.83 16.49
N ALA A 14 2.88 -2.70 15.18
CA ALA A 14 2.65 -1.43 14.51
C ALA A 14 1.31 -1.45 13.81
N ARG A 15 0.61 -0.32 13.83
CA ARG A 15 -0.64 -0.14 13.11
C ARG A 15 -0.36 0.11 11.63
N ILE A 16 -0.86 -0.77 10.77
CA ILE A 16 -0.71 -0.69 9.31
C ILE A 16 -2.07 -0.43 8.69
N TRP A 17 -2.15 0.59 7.86
CA TRP A 17 -3.32 0.89 7.05
C TRP A 17 -3.05 0.53 5.59
N ARG A 18 -3.87 -0.36 5.03
CA ARG A 18 -3.87 -0.69 3.61
C ARG A 18 -5.03 0.03 2.94
N ILE A 19 -4.72 1.07 2.19
CA ILE A 19 -5.71 1.95 1.57
C ILE A 19 -5.91 1.54 0.12
N ASN A 20 -7.16 1.24 -0.26
CA ASN A 20 -7.49 0.99 -1.66
C ASN A 20 -7.75 2.32 -2.36
N LYS A 21 -6.79 2.76 -3.18
CA LYS A 21 -6.82 4.05 -3.85
C LYS A 21 -7.75 4.12 -5.05
N GLY A 22 -8.42 3.04 -5.42
CA GLY A 22 -9.36 3.00 -6.54
C GLY A 22 -8.83 2.19 -7.73
N TRP A 23 -9.46 2.39 -8.90
CA TRP A 23 -9.11 1.65 -10.11
C TRP A 23 -7.69 1.93 -10.59
N ARG A 24 -6.99 0.91 -11.10
CA ARG A 24 -5.61 1.06 -11.60
C ARG A 24 -5.50 2.03 -12.79
N ARG A 25 -6.50 2.02 -13.68
CA ARG A 25 -6.58 2.87 -14.88
C ARG A 25 -7.62 3.95 -14.69
N ARG A 26 -7.43 4.82 -13.69
CA ARG A 26 -8.28 6.00 -13.51
C ARG A 26 -7.72 7.19 -14.29
N LYS A 27 -8.60 8.01 -14.89
CA LYS A 27 -8.21 9.21 -15.64
C LYS A 27 -7.55 10.24 -14.72
N ASP A 28 -8.15 10.50 -13.57
CA ASP A 28 -7.60 11.42 -12.58
C ASP A 28 -6.93 10.64 -11.44
N THR A 29 -5.59 10.72 -11.38
CA THR A 29 -4.80 10.08 -10.32
C THR A 29 -4.90 10.79 -8.96
N LYS A 30 -5.40 12.03 -8.93
CA LYS A 30 -5.59 12.80 -7.69
C LYS A 30 -6.86 12.38 -6.95
N GLN A 31 -7.87 11.90 -7.67
CA GLN A 31 -9.11 11.42 -7.08
C GLN A 31 -8.96 9.96 -6.62
N LEU A 32 -8.96 9.76 -5.31
CA LEU A 32 -8.85 8.42 -4.72
C LEU A 32 -10.21 7.77 -4.52
N GLY A 33 -10.21 6.43 -4.47
CA GLY A 33 -11.36 5.63 -4.09
C GLY A 33 -12.30 5.29 -5.24
N PHE A 34 -13.54 5.05 -4.88
CA PHE A 34 -14.59 4.57 -5.77
C PHE A 34 -15.85 5.40 -5.59
N ILE A 35 -16.68 5.46 -6.62
CA ILE A 35 -18.02 6.05 -6.53
C ILE A 35 -19.01 4.91 -6.31
N ILE A 36 -19.87 5.07 -5.30
CA ILE A 36 -20.96 4.15 -5.01
C ILE A 36 -22.30 4.89 -4.97
N ASN A 37 -23.36 4.16 -5.26
CA ASN A 37 -24.71 4.59 -4.90
C ASN A 37 -24.99 4.11 -3.46
N PRO A 38 -25.15 5.00 -2.47
CA PRO A 38 -25.32 4.61 -1.09
C PRO A 38 -26.63 3.87 -0.79
N LEU A 39 -27.65 4.02 -1.68
CA LEU A 39 -28.94 3.36 -1.51
C LEU A 39 -28.94 1.93 -2.04
N SER A 40 -28.34 1.73 -3.23
CA SER A 40 -28.31 0.40 -3.87
C SER A 40 -27.03 -0.38 -3.60
N GLY A 41 -25.98 0.26 -3.05
CA GLY A 41 -24.66 -0.33 -2.89
C GLY A 41 -23.90 -0.57 -4.20
N ARG A 42 -24.44 -0.13 -5.34
CA ARG A 42 -23.84 -0.34 -6.65
C ARG A 42 -22.60 0.51 -6.83
N TRP A 43 -21.51 -0.12 -7.27
CA TRP A 43 -20.26 0.56 -7.62
C TRP A 43 -20.33 1.08 -9.04
N SER A 44 -20.02 2.35 -9.25
CA SER A 44 -19.92 2.93 -10.57
C SER A 44 -18.47 3.03 -11.02
N LYS A 45 -18.23 2.83 -12.32
CA LYS A 45 -16.93 3.14 -12.93
C LYS A 45 -16.82 4.66 -12.92
N ALA A 46 -15.93 5.18 -12.11
CA ALA A 46 -15.83 6.58 -11.71
C ALA A 46 -15.65 7.60 -12.86
N ASP A 47 -15.29 7.13 -14.04
CA ASP A 47 -14.84 7.99 -15.13
C ASP A 47 -15.96 8.61 -15.95
N ASN A 48 -17.22 8.23 -15.71
CA ASN A 48 -18.35 8.71 -16.53
C ASN A 48 -19.03 9.97 -16.00
N HIS A 49 -18.62 10.48 -14.84
CA HIS A 49 -19.25 11.69 -14.28
C HIS A 49 -18.66 13.01 -14.80
N ASP A 50 -17.44 12.99 -15.36
CA ASP A 50 -16.81 14.18 -15.91
C ASP A 50 -17.15 14.41 -17.40
N GLU A 51 -17.75 13.41 -18.08
CA GLU A 51 -18.19 13.56 -19.47
C GLU A 51 -19.60 14.16 -19.62
N ALA A 52 -20.35 14.27 -18.53
CA ALA A 52 -21.70 14.84 -18.53
C ALA A 52 -21.76 16.22 -17.87
N ALA A 53 -20.80 17.10 -18.16
CA ALA A 53 -20.99 18.55 -18.06
C ALA A 53 -21.72 19.10 -19.29
N GLU A 54 -22.32 18.23 -20.13
CA GLU A 54 -23.35 18.63 -21.10
C GLU A 54 -24.62 18.96 -20.31
N GLU A 55 -25.22 20.07 -20.64
CA GLU A 55 -26.42 20.63 -20.02
C GLU A 55 -27.51 19.58 -19.82
N LEU A 56 -27.52 19.00 -18.58
CA LEU A 56 -28.56 18.07 -18.18
C LEU A 56 -29.90 18.82 -18.13
N THR A 57 -30.91 18.30 -18.77
CA THR A 57 -32.27 18.84 -18.65
C THR A 57 -32.77 18.69 -17.19
N PRO A 58 -33.69 19.57 -16.72
CA PRO A 58 -34.24 19.50 -15.36
C PRO A 58 -34.78 18.10 -14.99
N GLU A 59 -35.36 17.38 -15.94
CA GLU A 59 -35.88 16.01 -15.75
C GLU A 59 -34.77 14.95 -15.58
N GLN A 60 -33.57 15.20 -16.13
CA GLN A 60 -32.39 14.34 -15.95
C GLN A 60 -31.70 14.59 -14.62
N ILE A 61 -31.83 15.81 -14.08
CA ILE A 61 -31.30 16.16 -12.75
C ILE A 61 -32.12 15.47 -11.65
N GLU A 62 -33.46 15.42 -11.78
CA GLU A 62 -34.32 14.72 -10.81
C GLU A 62 -34.11 13.21 -10.77
N LYS A 63 -33.61 12.58 -11.84
CA LYS A 63 -33.32 11.13 -11.93
C LYS A 63 -31.91 10.76 -11.54
N LYS A 64 -31.06 11.72 -11.18
CA LYS A 64 -29.69 11.45 -10.83
C LYS A 64 -29.62 10.67 -9.50
N GLU A 65 -29.27 9.40 -9.57
CA GLU A 65 -29.08 8.58 -8.39
C GLU A 65 -28.01 9.20 -7.46
N PRO A 66 -28.24 9.20 -6.16
CA PRO A 66 -27.26 9.72 -5.21
C PRO A 66 -25.95 8.94 -5.33
N THR A 67 -24.85 9.65 -5.41
CA THR A 67 -23.53 9.04 -5.48
C THR A 67 -22.63 9.57 -4.37
N GLN A 68 -21.79 8.68 -3.82
CA GLN A 68 -20.84 9.01 -2.77
C GLN A 68 -19.46 8.44 -3.12
N ARG A 69 -18.41 9.21 -2.89
CA ARG A 69 -17.06 8.73 -3.03
C ARG A 69 -16.60 8.12 -1.71
N ILE A 70 -16.06 6.89 -1.81
CA ILE A 70 -15.51 6.16 -0.67
C ILE A 70 -14.07 5.74 -0.96
N VAL A 71 -13.25 5.71 0.07
CA VAL A 71 -11.88 5.18 0.02
C VAL A 71 -11.80 4.03 1.03
N PRO A 72 -11.95 2.77 0.58
CA PRO A 72 -11.87 1.62 1.47
C PRO A 72 -10.47 1.47 2.05
N PHE A 73 -10.39 1.11 3.31
CA PHE A 73 -9.13 0.77 3.96
C PHE A 73 -9.32 -0.39 4.92
N VAL A 74 -8.21 -1.08 5.21
CA VAL A 74 -8.12 -2.10 6.26
C VAL A 74 -7.04 -1.65 7.23
N GLU A 75 -7.34 -1.72 8.52
CA GLU A 75 -6.40 -1.45 9.61
C GLU A 75 -6.05 -2.77 10.30
N ASP A 76 -4.75 -3.02 10.43
CA ASP A 76 -4.20 -4.20 11.07
C ASP A 76 -3.08 -3.81 12.03
N HIS A 77 -2.79 -4.68 13.02
CA HIS A 77 -1.59 -4.61 13.83
C HIS A 77 -0.64 -5.73 13.40
N ARG A 78 0.59 -5.34 13.04
CA ARG A 78 1.62 -6.27 12.56
C ARG A 78 2.95 -6.00 13.25
N ASN A 79 3.75 -7.05 13.42
CA ASN A 79 5.16 -6.87 13.69
C ASN A 79 5.83 -6.33 12.41
N ILE A 80 6.68 -5.35 12.57
CA ILE A 80 7.37 -4.69 11.46
C ILE A 80 8.87 -4.60 11.71
N LEU A 81 9.61 -4.58 10.61
CA LEU A 81 11.03 -4.20 10.58
C LEU A 81 11.23 -3.17 9.49
N ILE A 82 11.84 -2.04 9.83
CA ILE A 82 12.22 -1.01 8.86
C ILE A 82 13.73 -1.03 8.70
N LEU A 83 14.18 -1.19 7.47
CA LEU A 83 15.58 -1.07 7.09
C LEU A 83 15.81 0.26 6.39
N THR A 84 16.68 1.08 6.95
CA THR A 84 17.11 2.34 6.35
C THR A 84 18.61 2.24 6.05
N PRO A 85 19.04 2.31 4.77
CA PRO A 85 20.46 2.32 4.43
C PRO A 85 21.21 3.49 5.09
N GLY A 86 22.46 3.27 5.48
CA GLY A 86 23.29 4.30 6.09
C GLY A 86 23.68 5.43 5.11
N GLN A 87 23.60 5.14 3.81
CA GLN A 87 23.78 6.10 2.73
C GLN A 87 22.70 5.93 1.68
N PRO A 88 22.31 7.00 0.96
CA PRO A 88 21.33 6.91 -0.12
C PRO A 88 21.77 5.94 -1.22
N LEU A 89 20.87 5.04 -1.59
CA LEU A 89 21.07 4.10 -2.70
C LEU A 89 20.25 4.53 -3.91
N SER A 90 20.67 4.11 -5.10
CA SER A 90 19.87 4.31 -6.32
C SER A 90 18.56 3.51 -6.26
N LEU A 91 17.54 3.93 -7.03
CA LEU A 91 16.27 3.22 -7.12
C LEU A 91 16.45 1.74 -7.52
N ALA A 92 17.37 1.48 -8.46
CA ALA A 92 17.68 0.12 -8.91
C ALA A 92 18.35 -0.69 -7.81
N ALA A 93 19.30 -0.12 -7.07
CA ALA A 93 19.96 -0.78 -5.95
C ALA A 93 18.96 -1.10 -4.83
N MET A 94 18.06 -0.17 -4.49
CA MET A 94 17.01 -0.41 -3.51
C MET A 94 16.01 -1.49 -3.94
N ALA A 95 15.65 -1.54 -5.23
CA ALA A 95 14.78 -2.59 -5.76
C ALA A 95 15.45 -3.97 -5.69
N THR A 96 16.74 -4.04 -6.04
CA THR A 96 17.54 -5.27 -5.93
C THR A 96 17.68 -5.71 -4.49
N LEU A 97 17.99 -4.78 -3.58
CA LEU A 97 18.09 -5.05 -2.15
C LEU A 97 16.77 -5.58 -1.57
N GLN A 98 15.65 -4.97 -1.94
CA GLN A 98 14.31 -5.43 -1.55
C GLN A 98 14.06 -6.89 -1.97
N ALA A 99 14.33 -7.21 -3.23
CA ALA A 99 14.13 -8.57 -3.75
C ALA A 99 15.09 -9.59 -3.10
N ALA A 100 16.35 -9.23 -2.98
CA ALA A 100 17.37 -10.09 -2.38
C ALA A 100 17.09 -10.38 -0.89
N LEU A 101 16.73 -9.36 -0.11
CA LEU A 101 16.40 -9.52 1.30
C LEU A 101 15.14 -10.35 1.49
N LYS A 102 14.07 -10.05 0.72
CA LYS A 102 12.85 -10.86 0.77
C LYS A 102 13.17 -12.33 0.54
N ARG A 103 13.88 -12.64 -0.55
CA ARG A 103 14.26 -14.02 -0.88
C ARG A 103 15.18 -14.64 0.16
N GLY A 104 16.18 -13.92 0.63
CA GLY A 104 17.10 -14.41 1.67
C GLY A 104 16.37 -14.76 2.96
N ILE A 105 15.48 -13.90 3.43
CA ILE A 105 14.69 -14.14 4.65
C ILE A 105 13.76 -15.33 4.46
N THR A 106 12.99 -15.39 3.37
CA THR A 106 12.04 -16.49 3.14
C THR A 106 12.76 -17.83 3.04
N GLN A 107 13.93 -17.89 2.39
CA GLN A 107 14.72 -19.11 2.31
C GLN A 107 15.36 -19.50 3.66
N THR A 108 15.93 -18.53 4.40
CA THR A 108 16.60 -18.80 5.67
C THR A 108 15.63 -19.32 6.74
N PHE A 109 14.43 -18.75 6.78
CA PHE A 109 13.40 -19.11 7.76
C PHE A 109 12.40 -20.15 7.25
N GLN A 110 12.56 -20.62 6.00
CA GLN A 110 11.71 -21.63 5.38
C GLN A 110 10.22 -21.26 5.41
N ILE A 111 9.92 -19.99 5.16
CA ILE A 111 8.55 -19.47 5.06
C ILE A 111 8.15 -19.24 3.60
N GLU A 112 6.86 -19.21 3.32
CA GLU A 112 6.35 -18.91 1.99
C GLU A 112 6.55 -17.41 1.64
N GLU A 113 6.70 -17.10 0.36
CA GLU A 113 6.86 -15.71 -0.09
C GLU A 113 5.66 -14.82 0.26
N SER A 114 4.47 -15.42 0.40
CA SER A 114 3.24 -14.74 0.79
C SER A 114 3.21 -14.35 2.27
N GLU A 115 4.00 -15.01 3.12
CA GLU A 115 4.05 -14.76 4.56
C GLU A 115 4.86 -13.52 4.94
N LEU A 116 5.76 -13.07 4.05
CA LEU A 116 6.55 -11.86 4.26
C LEU A 116 6.25 -10.82 3.18
N VAL A 117 5.75 -9.67 3.60
CA VAL A 117 5.54 -8.52 2.73
C VAL A 117 6.68 -7.53 2.88
N VAL A 118 7.17 -7.01 1.76
CA VAL A 118 8.22 -6.00 1.73
C VAL A 118 7.81 -4.85 0.83
N GLU A 119 7.72 -3.66 1.40
CA GLU A 119 7.30 -2.44 0.73
C GLU A 119 8.40 -1.39 0.76
N ALA A 120 8.50 -0.61 -0.32
CA ALA A 120 9.40 0.54 -0.37
C ALA A 120 8.75 1.77 0.28
N LEU A 121 9.49 2.48 1.11
CA LEU A 121 9.05 3.72 1.74
C LEU A 121 9.82 4.93 1.20
N PRO A 122 9.16 6.08 1.01
CA PRO A 122 7.71 6.30 1.18
C PRO A 122 6.86 5.69 0.06
N ASP A 123 7.45 5.38 -1.09
CA ASP A 123 6.77 4.76 -2.24
C ASP A 123 7.78 4.11 -3.21
N SER A 124 7.27 3.46 -4.25
CA SER A 124 8.11 2.76 -5.23
C SER A 124 8.98 3.67 -6.11
N LYS A 125 8.69 4.96 -6.17
CA LYS A 125 9.45 5.96 -6.96
C LYS A 125 10.52 6.67 -6.13
N ASN A 126 10.35 6.69 -4.79
CA ASN A 126 11.22 7.38 -3.83
C ASN A 126 11.63 6.40 -2.72
N ARG A 127 12.43 5.40 -3.07
CA ARG A 127 12.82 4.31 -2.17
C ARG A 127 13.92 4.73 -1.21
N SER A 128 13.59 5.23 -0.03
CA SER A 128 14.57 5.61 1.00
C SER A 128 14.74 4.58 2.10
N ALA A 129 13.73 3.73 2.29
CA ALA A 129 13.75 2.64 3.26
C ALA A 129 12.91 1.46 2.77
N LEU A 130 13.04 0.31 3.43
CA LEU A 130 12.23 -0.89 3.21
C LEU A 130 11.45 -1.22 4.47
N LEU A 131 10.15 -1.42 4.33
CA LEU A 131 9.26 -1.91 5.38
C LEU A 131 9.01 -3.40 5.16
N PHE A 132 9.32 -4.21 6.16
CA PHE A 132 8.98 -5.62 6.23
C PHE A 132 7.85 -5.81 7.24
N TYR A 133 6.88 -6.64 6.92
CA TYR A 133 5.88 -7.10 7.89
C TYR A 133 5.39 -8.50 7.56
N GLU A 134 5.02 -9.24 8.60
CA GLU A 134 4.48 -10.59 8.45
C GLU A 134 3.00 -10.52 8.09
N ALA A 135 2.58 -11.28 7.06
CA ALA A 135 1.22 -11.19 6.51
C ALA A 135 0.16 -11.74 7.46
N ALA A 136 0.49 -12.75 8.25
CA ALA A 136 -0.41 -13.33 9.25
C ALA A 136 -0.46 -12.48 10.54
N GLU A 137 -1.61 -12.43 11.18
CA GLU A 137 -1.74 -11.85 12.50
C GLU A 137 -0.98 -12.71 13.52
N GLY A 138 -0.16 -12.06 14.37
CA GLY A 138 0.76 -12.77 15.26
C GLY A 138 2.06 -13.25 14.61
N GLY A 139 2.08 -13.38 13.27
CA GLY A 139 3.27 -13.74 12.48
C GLY A 139 3.97 -15.04 12.88
N ALA A 140 4.98 -15.43 12.11
CA ALA A 140 5.87 -16.56 12.44
C ALA A 140 7.03 -16.15 13.38
N GLY A 141 7.10 -14.89 13.80
CA GLY A 141 8.16 -14.36 14.64
C GLY A 141 9.51 -14.22 13.94
N VAL A 142 9.51 -14.20 12.61
CA VAL A 142 10.72 -14.09 11.79
C VAL A 142 11.39 -12.73 12.00
N LEU A 143 10.61 -11.66 11.98
CA LEU A 143 11.16 -10.30 12.10
C LEU A 143 11.73 -10.02 13.50
N SER A 144 11.16 -10.61 14.55
CA SER A 144 11.71 -10.51 15.91
C SER A 144 13.06 -11.22 16.07
N ARG A 145 13.35 -12.22 15.23
CA ARG A 145 14.63 -12.96 15.22
C ARG A 145 15.70 -12.26 14.38
N LEU A 146 15.31 -11.30 13.54
CA LEU A 146 16.21 -10.48 12.72
C LEU A 146 16.61 -9.17 13.43
N ALA A 147 15.85 -8.75 14.44
CA ALA A 147 16.05 -7.53 15.22
C ALA A 147 17.03 -7.76 16.37
#